data_21cfcbe0358a405acdf4c99c2ff3a9f2
#
_entry.id   21cfcbe0358a405acdf4c99c2ff3a9f2
#
_cell.length_a   1.000
_cell.length_b   1.000
_cell.length_c   1.000
_cell.angle_alpha   90.00
_cell.angle_beta   90.00
_cell.angle_gamma   90.00
#
_symmetry.space_group_name_H-M   'P 1'
#
loop_
_entity.id
_entity.type
_entity.pdbx_description
1 polymer ?
#
loop_
_entity_poly.entity_id
_entity_poly.type
_entity_poly.pdbx_seq_one_letter_code
_entity_poly.pdbx_strand_id
1 'polypeptide(L)'
;MSFGKQLKPDETLLILKASKMDPDAFNLLVLKYQDLVYNHAYALLGDRYAAEDATQESFIKAFRNMDKFRGEAFRPWILKITTNTCYDELRKSKRFVKSALFIENKYGEEQDSPAWIADPAASVQTTIEQKELSYNLYRMIDELPSDYRSALTLVDVYEMDYATAAQILKVPLGTLKSRLTRARFLMRNKLFNHMDHPSTFSTKYIASMCA
;
A
#
# COMPACT_ATOMS: atom_id res chain seq x y z
N MET A 1 5.44 -17.46 17.73
CA MET A 1 6.65 -16.68 18.07
C MET A 1 6.60 -15.43 17.23
N SER A 2 6.36 -14.28 17.87
CA SER A 2 6.21 -12.98 17.20
C SER A 2 7.59 -12.51 16.77
N PHE A 3 7.83 -12.42 15.47
CA PHE A 3 8.99 -11.70 14.95
C PHE A 3 8.71 -10.20 15.08
N GLY A 4 8.95 -9.66 16.27
CA GLY A 4 9.13 -8.23 16.46
C GLY A 4 10.34 -7.80 15.65
N LYS A 5 10.10 -7.18 14.48
CA LYS A 5 11.15 -6.51 13.72
C LYS A 5 11.73 -5.44 14.65
N GLN A 6 12.93 -5.67 15.19
CA GLN A 6 13.61 -4.69 16.05
C GLN A 6 13.69 -3.37 15.27
N LEU A 7 13.01 -2.36 15.80
CA LEU A 7 13.11 -1.00 15.29
C LEU A 7 14.59 -0.61 15.32
N LYS A 8 15.11 -0.08 14.21
CA LYS A 8 16.49 0.46 14.20
C LYS A 8 16.57 1.55 15.27
N PRO A 9 17.66 1.63 16.04
CA PRO A 9 17.81 2.62 17.12
C PRO A 9 17.41 4.05 16.74
N ASP A 10 17.76 4.46 15.51
CA ASP A 10 17.44 5.77 14.96
C ASP A 10 15.93 6.02 14.84
N GLU A 11 15.14 5.00 14.47
CA GLU A 11 13.70 5.13 14.30
C GLU A 11 12.98 5.29 15.64
N THR A 12 13.42 4.56 16.66
CA THR A 12 12.85 4.67 18.00
C THR A 12 13.10 6.07 18.58
N LEU A 13 14.28 6.63 18.33
CA LEU A 13 14.61 7.99 18.77
C LEU A 13 13.78 9.04 18.02
N LEU A 14 13.60 8.87 16.70
CA LEU A 14 12.75 9.76 15.90
C LEU A 14 11.30 9.74 16.39
N ILE A 15 10.75 8.55 16.63
CA ILE A 15 9.39 8.38 17.16
C ILE A 15 9.26 9.05 18.53
N LEU A 16 10.24 8.87 19.40
CA LEU A 16 10.24 9.50 20.74
C LEU A 16 10.29 11.03 20.68
N LYS A 17 11.08 11.60 19.78
CA LYS A 17 11.12 13.06 19.58
C LYS A 17 9.82 13.56 18.95
N ALA A 18 9.35 12.92 17.89
CA ALA A 18 8.09 13.26 17.24
C ALA A 18 6.89 13.20 18.20
N SER A 19 6.86 12.23 19.13
CA SER A 19 5.81 12.15 20.15
C SER A 19 5.80 13.33 21.15
N LYS A 20 6.90 14.07 21.21
CA LYS A 20 7.01 15.35 21.93
C LYS A 20 6.70 16.56 21.04
N MET A 21 6.07 16.31 19.89
CA MET A 21 5.70 17.33 18.91
C MET A 21 6.88 18.04 18.26
N ASP A 22 8.05 17.37 18.16
CA ASP A 22 9.20 17.86 17.42
C ASP A 22 8.94 17.73 15.91
N PRO A 23 8.81 18.87 15.16
CA PRO A 23 8.46 18.83 13.76
C PRO A 23 9.59 18.28 12.88
N ASP A 24 10.86 18.49 13.26
CA ASP A 24 12.01 18.02 12.48
C ASP A 24 12.10 16.49 12.54
N ALA A 25 11.92 15.92 13.74
CA ALA A 25 11.88 14.48 13.91
C ALA A 25 10.69 13.86 13.16
N PHE A 26 9.52 14.53 13.15
CA PHE A 26 8.36 14.06 12.40
C PHE A 26 8.59 14.15 10.89
N ASN A 27 9.21 15.22 10.38
CA ASN A 27 9.55 15.35 8.95
C ASN A 27 10.47 14.22 8.48
N LEU A 28 11.40 13.76 9.30
CA LEU A 28 12.23 12.60 8.98
C LEU A 28 11.40 11.30 8.89
N LEU A 29 10.36 11.15 9.72
CA LEU A 29 9.41 10.04 9.59
C LEU A 29 8.57 10.17 8.31
N VAL A 30 8.16 11.39 7.95
CA VAL A 30 7.46 11.64 6.67
C VAL A 30 8.32 11.19 5.50
N LEU A 31 9.57 11.66 5.41
CA LEU A 31 10.49 11.29 4.34
C LEU A 31 10.72 9.77 4.26
N LYS A 32 10.75 9.09 5.40
CA LYS A 32 10.94 7.64 5.45
C LYS A 32 9.70 6.85 5.01
N TYR A 33 8.51 7.36 5.27
CA TYR A 33 7.27 6.61 5.10
C TYR A 33 6.36 7.14 3.99
N GLN A 34 6.69 8.24 3.32
CA GLN A 34 5.83 8.87 2.31
C GLN A 34 5.47 7.90 1.16
N ASP A 35 6.46 7.17 0.63
CA ASP A 35 6.24 6.24 -0.47
C ASP A 35 5.34 5.06 -0.05
N LEU A 36 5.57 4.53 1.17
CA LEU A 36 4.74 3.48 1.73
C LEU A 36 3.28 3.93 1.90
N VAL A 37 3.08 5.14 2.43
CA VAL A 37 1.75 5.72 2.69
C VAL A 37 1.05 6.02 1.37
N TYR A 38 1.75 6.63 0.41
CA TYR A 38 1.23 6.89 -0.92
C TYR A 38 0.80 5.61 -1.63
N ASN A 39 1.67 4.61 -1.68
CA ASN A 39 1.39 3.34 -2.34
C ASN A 39 0.20 2.62 -1.70
N HIS A 40 0.06 2.72 -0.38
CA HIS A 40 -1.10 2.16 0.32
C HIS A 40 -2.39 2.93 0.01
N ALA A 41 -2.34 4.26 -0.02
CA ALA A 41 -3.46 5.11 -0.42
C ALA A 41 -3.88 4.81 -1.87
N TYR A 42 -2.91 4.72 -2.78
CA TYR A 42 -3.16 4.37 -4.17
C TYR A 42 -3.77 2.96 -4.33
N ALA A 43 -3.27 1.97 -3.59
CA ALA A 43 -3.85 0.62 -3.59
C ALA A 43 -5.33 0.60 -3.17
N LEU A 44 -5.76 1.53 -2.32
CA LEU A 44 -7.15 1.65 -1.88
C LEU A 44 -8.02 2.48 -2.83
N LEU A 45 -7.50 3.62 -3.30
CA LEU A 45 -8.28 4.62 -4.03
C LEU A 45 -8.26 4.38 -5.55
N GLY A 46 -7.13 3.89 -6.11
CA GLY A 46 -6.94 3.66 -7.54
C GLY A 46 -6.80 4.94 -8.36
N ASP A 47 -6.71 6.10 -7.71
CA ASP A 47 -6.56 7.40 -8.34
C ASP A 47 -5.34 8.12 -7.75
N ARG A 48 -4.49 8.68 -8.61
CA ARG A 48 -3.23 9.31 -8.23
C ARG A 48 -3.43 10.55 -7.37
N TYR A 49 -4.31 11.44 -7.81
CA TYR A 49 -4.54 12.71 -7.12
C TYR A 49 -5.19 12.49 -5.77
N ALA A 50 -6.20 11.62 -5.71
CA ALA A 50 -6.83 11.24 -4.45
C ALA A 50 -5.83 10.54 -3.51
N ALA A 51 -4.88 9.77 -4.03
CA ALA A 51 -3.82 9.13 -3.23
C ALA A 51 -2.82 10.14 -2.69
N GLU A 52 -2.42 11.15 -3.48
CA GLU A 52 -1.56 12.26 -3.03
C GLU A 52 -2.23 13.04 -1.91
N ASP A 53 -3.49 13.44 -2.09
CA ASP A 53 -4.28 14.17 -1.08
C ASP A 53 -4.46 13.34 0.21
N ALA A 54 -4.82 12.05 0.07
CA ALA A 54 -4.96 11.16 1.21
C ALA A 54 -3.63 10.92 1.95
N THR A 55 -2.51 10.94 1.25
CA THR A 55 -1.17 10.84 1.84
C THR A 55 -0.86 12.06 2.70
N GLN A 56 -1.04 13.25 2.16
CA GLN A 56 -0.83 14.51 2.89
C GLN A 56 -1.74 14.60 4.12
N GLU A 57 -3.03 14.34 3.94
CA GLU A 57 -4.00 14.38 5.03
C GLU A 57 -3.69 13.33 6.11
N SER A 58 -3.17 12.17 5.72
CA SER A 58 -2.75 11.12 6.66
C SER A 58 -1.60 11.57 7.54
N PHE A 59 -0.58 12.22 6.98
CA PHE A 59 0.53 12.76 7.77
C PHE A 59 0.10 13.94 8.65
N ILE A 60 -0.79 14.81 8.18
CA ILE A 60 -1.37 15.89 9.00
C ILE A 60 -2.11 15.29 10.20
N LYS A 61 -2.95 14.28 9.98
CA LYS A 61 -3.66 13.57 11.07
C LYS A 61 -2.70 12.84 12.01
N ALA A 62 -1.64 12.24 11.46
CA ALA A 62 -0.62 11.58 12.24
C ALA A 62 0.12 12.57 13.13
N PHE A 63 0.57 13.71 12.61
CA PHE A 63 1.21 14.75 13.41
C PHE A 63 0.33 15.24 14.55
N ARG A 64 -0.93 15.56 14.25
CA ARG A 64 -1.91 16.03 15.26
C ARG A 64 -2.22 15.02 16.37
N ASN A 65 -1.95 13.74 16.15
CA ASN A 65 -2.17 12.67 17.12
C ASN A 65 -0.88 12.00 17.60
N MET A 66 0.27 12.59 17.30
CA MET A 66 1.57 12.01 17.63
C MET A 66 1.82 11.97 19.13
N ASP A 67 1.27 12.92 19.88
CA ASP A 67 1.28 12.97 21.34
C ASP A 67 0.53 11.79 21.99
N LYS A 68 -0.45 11.21 21.29
CA LYS A 68 -1.25 10.05 21.69
C LYS A 68 -0.68 8.71 21.22
N PHE A 69 0.37 8.74 20.40
CA PHE A 69 0.99 7.51 19.95
C PHE A 69 1.57 6.72 21.13
N ARG A 70 1.13 5.47 21.30
CA ARG A 70 1.56 4.56 22.37
C ARG A 70 2.03 3.22 21.80
N GLY A 71 2.16 3.13 20.47
CA GLY A 71 2.55 1.90 19.80
C GLY A 71 4.06 1.67 19.78
N GLU A 72 4.45 0.41 19.57
CA GLU A 72 5.86 0.03 19.43
C GLU A 72 6.36 0.26 17.99
N ALA A 73 5.46 0.31 16.99
CA ALA A 73 5.80 0.44 15.58
C ALA A 73 4.98 1.54 14.89
N PHE A 74 5.68 2.50 14.29
CA PHE A 74 5.05 3.62 13.58
C PHE A 74 4.36 3.16 12.28
N ARG A 75 4.93 2.21 11.56
CA ARG A 75 4.43 1.71 10.27
C ARG A 75 2.97 1.23 10.30
N PRO A 76 2.53 0.30 11.14
CA PRO A 76 1.13 -0.12 11.19
C PRO A 76 0.20 1.00 11.66
N TRP A 77 0.67 1.89 12.52
CA TRP A 77 -0.12 3.01 13.00
C TRP A 77 -0.43 4.03 11.90
N ILE A 78 0.59 4.45 11.12
CA ILE A 78 0.38 5.38 10.02
C ILE A 78 -0.49 4.75 8.92
N LEU A 79 -0.30 3.47 8.58
CA LEU A 79 -1.14 2.77 7.60
C LEU A 79 -2.60 2.66 8.05
N LYS A 80 -2.86 2.52 9.36
CA LYS A 80 -4.22 2.57 9.90
C LYS A 80 -4.86 3.96 9.73
N ILE A 81 -4.10 5.03 9.95
CA ILE A 81 -4.55 6.40 9.70
C ILE A 81 -4.86 6.58 8.22
N THR A 82 -3.96 6.16 7.34
CA THR A 82 -4.12 6.24 5.88
C THR A 82 -5.36 5.47 5.41
N THR A 83 -5.55 4.24 5.87
CA THR A 83 -6.75 3.45 5.54
C THR A 83 -8.03 4.17 5.94
N ASN A 84 -8.08 4.77 7.14
CA ASN A 84 -9.23 5.54 7.58
C ASN A 84 -9.49 6.76 6.68
N THR A 85 -8.42 7.49 6.33
CA THR A 85 -8.49 8.66 5.45
C THR A 85 -9.02 8.27 4.07
N CYS A 86 -8.51 7.19 3.47
CA CYS A 86 -8.98 6.67 2.19
C CYS A 86 -10.46 6.24 2.24
N TYR A 87 -10.88 5.55 3.29
CA TYR A 87 -12.29 5.16 3.42
C TYR A 87 -13.22 6.37 3.62
N ASP A 88 -12.77 7.41 4.30
CA ASP A 88 -13.54 8.64 4.42
C ASP A 88 -13.68 9.33 3.05
N GLU A 89 -12.62 9.33 2.24
CA GLU A 89 -12.65 9.85 0.88
C GLU A 89 -13.59 9.05 -0.03
N LEU A 90 -13.50 7.73 -0.02
CA LEU A 90 -14.42 6.85 -0.75
C LEU A 90 -15.89 7.05 -0.34
N ARG A 91 -16.16 7.36 0.93
CA ARG A 91 -17.52 7.66 1.40
C ARG A 91 -18.01 9.01 0.87
N LYS A 92 -17.14 10.03 0.84
CA LYS A 92 -17.47 11.34 0.26
C LYS A 92 -17.75 11.22 -1.23
N SER A 93 -16.87 10.55 -1.98
CA SER A 93 -17.01 10.31 -3.41
C SER A 93 -18.33 9.56 -3.72
N LYS A 94 -18.66 8.49 -3.00
CA LYS A 94 -19.93 7.78 -3.16
C LYS A 94 -21.17 8.64 -2.83
N ARG A 95 -21.08 9.54 -1.86
CA ARG A 95 -22.16 10.50 -1.56
C ARG A 95 -22.30 11.53 -2.69
N PHE A 96 -21.18 12.00 -3.24
CA PHE A 96 -21.17 12.93 -4.36
C PHE A 96 -21.75 12.29 -5.63
N VAL A 97 -21.37 11.05 -5.95
CA VAL A 97 -21.90 10.29 -7.09
C VAL A 97 -23.41 10.03 -6.93
N LYS A 98 -23.90 9.71 -5.73
CA LYS A 98 -25.35 9.60 -5.47
C LYS A 98 -26.08 10.92 -5.62
N SER A 99 -25.42 12.05 -5.35
CA SER A 99 -25.98 13.40 -5.55
C SER A 99 -25.85 13.86 -7.00
N ALA A 100 -24.84 13.37 -7.73
CA ALA A 100 -24.50 13.76 -9.11
C ALA A 100 -25.03 12.81 -10.19
N LEU A 101 -25.88 11.83 -9.85
CA LEU A 101 -26.49 10.85 -10.78
C LEU A 101 -27.42 11.50 -11.84
N PHE A 102 -27.23 12.78 -12.13
CA PHE A 102 -27.90 13.48 -13.24
C PHE A 102 -26.94 14.01 -14.32
N ILE A 103 -25.63 13.74 -14.28
CA ILE A 103 -24.74 14.15 -15.37
C ILE A 103 -23.74 13.00 -15.66
N GLU A 104 -23.98 12.35 -16.82
CA GLU A 104 -22.98 11.51 -17.49
C GLU A 104 -21.71 12.32 -17.75
N ASN A 105 -20.53 11.73 -17.47
CA ASN A 105 -19.44 11.86 -18.44
C ASN A 105 -18.34 10.82 -18.25
N LYS A 106 -18.09 10.13 -19.37
CA LYS A 106 -16.90 9.39 -19.74
C LYS A 106 -15.71 10.33 -19.87
N TYR A 107 -14.60 10.03 -19.21
CA TYR A 107 -13.26 10.25 -19.77
C TYR A 107 -12.33 9.22 -19.15
N GLY A 108 -11.77 8.36 -20.03
CA GLY A 108 -10.64 7.51 -19.70
C GLY A 108 -9.39 8.35 -19.88
N GLU A 109 -8.61 8.53 -18.84
CA GLU A 109 -7.26 9.08 -18.93
C GLU A 109 -6.25 7.95 -18.78
N GLU A 110 -5.19 8.04 -19.61
CA GLU A 110 -4.05 7.13 -19.61
C GLU A 110 -3.39 7.12 -18.22
N GLN A 111 -3.27 5.94 -17.63
CA GLN A 111 -2.65 5.76 -16.34
C GLN A 111 -1.13 5.81 -16.49
N ASP A 112 -0.52 6.91 -16.07
CA ASP A 112 0.92 6.97 -15.79
C ASP A 112 1.27 6.03 -14.63
N SER A 113 2.41 5.36 -14.78
CA SER A 113 2.89 4.35 -13.83
C SER A 113 3.15 4.92 -12.44
N PRO A 114 2.80 4.18 -11.37
CA PRO A 114 3.02 4.64 -10.00
C PRO A 114 4.49 4.94 -9.69
N ALA A 115 4.75 6.03 -8.96
CA ALA A 115 6.10 6.51 -8.63
C ALA A 115 6.94 5.56 -7.73
N TRP A 116 6.32 4.53 -7.15
CA TRP A 116 6.96 3.56 -6.27
C TRP A 116 7.79 2.45 -6.96
N ILE A 117 7.89 2.51 -8.29
CA ILE A 117 8.71 1.59 -9.11
C ILE A 117 10.22 1.93 -9.01
N ALA A 118 10.57 3.07 -8.43
CA ALA A 118 11.96 3.49 -8.31
C ALA A 118 12.54 3.19 -6.92
N ASP A 119 13.19 2.04 -6.77
CA ASP A 119 14.15 1.78 -5.69
C ASP A 119 15.56 2.17 -6.17
N PRO A 120 16.25 3.15 -5.54
CA PRO A 120 17.52 3.70 -6.04
C PRO A 120 18.76 2.86 -5.76
N ALA A 121 18.67 1.68 -5.17
CA ALA A 121 19.83 0.99 -4.58
C ALA A 121 20.13 -0.40 -5.13
N ALA A 122 20.07 -0.62 -6.46
CA ALA A 122 20.52 -1.87 -7.04
C ALA A 122 21.42 -1.69 -8.27
N SER A 123 22.46 -2.51 -8.36
CA SER A 123 23.53 -2.50 -9.37
C SER A 123 23.01 -2.66 -10.82
N VAL A 124 23.69 -2.03 -11.78
CA VAL A 124 23.16 -1.61 -13.09
C VAL A 124 22.74 -2.72 -14.06
N GLN A 125 23.15 -3.95 -13.94
CA GLN A 125 22.90 -5.00 -14.95
C GLN A 125 21.83 -6.04 -14.58
N THR A 126 21.63 -6.33 -13.30
CA THR A 126 20.51 -7.12 -12.78
C THR A 126 19.24 -6.27 -12.64
N THR A 127 19.34 -4.97 -12.85
CA THR A 127 18.33 -3.94 -12.53
C THR A 127 17.25 -3.80 -13.59
N ILE A 128 17.52 -4.02 -14.88
CA ILE A 128 16.54 -3.77 -15.94
C ILE A 128 15.47 -4.86 -15.96
N GLU A 129 15.88 -6.13 -15.98
CA GLU A 129 14.93 -7.26 -15.94
C GLU A 129 14.13 -7.32 -14.62
N GLN A 130 14.76 -6.99 -13.49
CA GLN A 130 14.07 -6.92 -12.20
C GLN A 130 13.12 -5.73 -12.12
N LYS A 131 13.45 -4.60 -12.71
CA LYS A 131 12.56 -3.43 -12.79
C LYS A 131 11.36 -3.69 -13.69
N GLU A 132 11.56 -4.31 -14.85
CA GLU A 132 10.47 -4.69 -15.76
C GLU A 132 9.55 -5.73 -15.10
N LEU A 133 10.12 -6.72 -14.40
CA LEU A 133 9.36 -7.71 -13.67
C LEU A 133 8.53 -7.08 -12.54
N SER A 134 9.15 -6.22 -11.76
CA SER A 134 8.46 -5.49 -10.69
C SER A 134 7.35 -4.60 -11.27
N TYR A 135 7.63 -3.86 -12.34
CA TYR A 135 6.65 -3.03 -13.04
C TYR A 135 5.42 -3.84 -13.48
N ASN A 136 5.64 -4.98 -14.14
CA ASN A 136 4.57 -5.84 -14.62
C ASN A 136 3.75 -6.43 -13.45
N LEU A 137 4.43 -6.82 -12.35
CA LEU A 137 3.76 -7.32 -11.16
C LEU A 137 2.86 -6.26 -10.52
N TYR A 138 3.34 -5.03 -10.44
CA TYR A 138 2.57 -3.94 -9.87
C TYR A 138 1.38 -3.55 -10.74
N ARG A 139 1.52 -3.52 -12.05
CA ARG A 139 0.38 -3.34 -12.96
C ARG A 139 -0.69 -4.41 -12.77
N MET A 140 -0.29 -5.67 -12.61
CA MET A 140 -1.23 -6.76 -12.33
C MET A 140 -1.96 -6.58 -10.98
N ILE A 141 -1.26 -6.06 -9.97
CA ILE A 141 -1.84 -5.73 -8.66
C ILE A 141 -2.86 -4.60 -8.81
N ASP A 142 -2.56 -3.57 -9.61
CA ASP A 142 -3.44 -2.42 -9.82
C ASP A 142 -4.76 -2.79 -10.52
N GLU A 143 -4.74 -3.83 -11.33
CA GLU A 143 -5.96 -4.36 -11.97
C GLU A 143 -6.86 -5.19 -11.04
N LEU A 144 -6.42 -5.45 -9.81
CA LEU A 144 -7.26 -6.13 -8.82
C LEU A 144 -8.33 -5.18 -8.26
N PRO A 145 -9.53 -5.69 -7.95
CA PRO A 145 -10.49 -4.93 -7.14
C PRO A 145 -9.85 -4.41 -5.85
N SER A 146 -10.18 -3.18 -5.44
CA SER A 146 -9.54 -2.47 -4.32
C SER A 146 -9.47 -3.29 -3.02
N ASP A 147 -10.50 -4.07 -2.71
CA ASP A 147 -10.56 -4.94 -1.54
C ASP A 147 -9.51 -6.07 -1.56
N TYR A 148 -9.25 -6.63 -2.74
CA TYR A 148 -8.26 -7.70 -2.92
C TYR A 148 -6.85 -7.10 -3.00
N ARG A 149 -6.70 -5.99 -3.71
CA ARG A 149 -5.46 -5.24 -3.85
C ARG A 149 -4.92 -4.80 -2.49
N SER A 150 -5.75 -4.15 -1.66
CA SER A 150 -5.35 -3.70 -0.34
C SER A 150 -4.96 -4.85 0.60
N ALA A 151 -5.67 -5.99 0.55
CA ALA A 151 -5.33 -7.16 1.34
C ALA A 151 -3.98 -7.76 0.92
N LEU A 152 -3.76 -7.93 -0.39
CA LEU A 152 -2.52 -8.44 -0.96
C LEU A 152 -1.34 -7.52 -0.63
N THR A 153 -1.51 -6.21 -0.81
CA THR A 153 -0.45 -5.22 -0.55
C THR A 153 -0.01 -5.24 0.91
N LEU A 154 -0.95 -5.27 1.86
CA LEU A 154 -0.58 -5.30 3.28
C LEU A 154 0.15 -6.58 3.68
N VAL A 155 -0.32 -7.72 3.21
CA VAL A 155 0.22 -9.02 3.67
C VAL A 155 1.42 -9.46 2.84
N ASP A 156 1.31 -9.47 1.51
CA ASP A 156 2.32 -10.07 0.64
C ASP A 156 3.42 -9.06 0.25
N VAL A 157 3.07 -7.78 0.04
CA VAL A 157 4.07 -6.74 -0.31
C VAL A 157 4.71 -6.12 0.94
N TYR A 158 3.89 -5.82 1.96
CA TYR A 158 4.40 -5.19 3.19
C TYR A 158 4.73 -6.20 4.31
N GLU A 159 4.55 -7.50 4.06
CA GLU A 159 4.87 -8.59 4.99
C GLU A 159 4.21 -8.41 6.38
N MET A 160 3.00 -7.86 6.41
CA MET A 160 2.26 -7.71 7.67
C MET A 160 1.62 -9.02 8.07
N ASP A 161 1.56 -9.28 9.38
CA ASP A 161 0.78 -10.38 9.90
C ASP A 161 -0.72 -10.18 9.64
N TYR A 162 -1.46 -11.28 9.57
CA TYR A 162 -2.88 -11.27 9.21
C TYR A 162 -3.75 -10.51 10.22
N ALA A 163 -3.39 -10.56 11.51
CA ALA A 163 -4.17 -9.89 12.54
C ALA A 163 -4.04 -8.37 12.41
N THR A 164 -2.81 -7.87 12.23
CA THR A 164 -2.53 -6.46 11.99
C THR A 164 -3.17 -5.96 10.69
N ALA A 165 -3.04 -6.71 9.59
CA ALA A 165 -3.66 -6.35 8.32
C ALA A 165 -5.20 -6.29 8.41
N ALA A 166 -5.83 -7.25 9.11
CA ALA A 166 -7.28 -7.26 9.35
C ALA A 166 -7.73 -6.04 10.17
N GLN A 167 -6.96 -5.66 11.19
CA GLN A 167 -7.23 -4.47 12.00
C GLN A 167 -7.10 -3.17 11.18
N ILE A 168 -6.08 -3.07 10.32
CA ILE A 168 -5.87 -1.91 9.45
C ILE A 168 -7.06 -1.76 8.49
N LEU A 169 -7.46 -2.84 7.82
CA LEU A 169 -8.58 -2.84 6.87
C LEU A 169 -9.96 -2.83 7.53
N LYS A 170 -10.03 -2.95 8.87
CA LYS A 170 -11.28 -3.03 9.64
C LYS A 170 -12.21 -4.14 9.18
N VAL A 171 -11.65 -5.30 8.89
CA VAL A 171 -12.40 -6.49 8.48
C VAL A 171 -12.14 -7.66 9.42
N PRO A 172 -13.08 -8.61 9.55
CA PRO A 172 -12.82 -9.87 10.26
C PRO A 172 -11.64 -10.63 9.64
N LEU A 173 -10.88 -11.35 10.46
CA LEU A 173 -9.73 -12.15 10.02
C LEU A 173 -10.11 -13.16 8.92
N GLY A 174 -11.29 -13.79 9.02
CA GLY A 174 -11.83 -14.69 8.00
C GLY A 174 -12.06 -13.99 6.66
N THR A 175 -12.55 -12.75 6.70
CA THR A 175 -12.73 -11.92 5.50
C THR A 175 -11.38 -11.57 4.86
N LEU A 176 -10.37 -11.20 5.66
CA LEU A 176 -9.03 -10.95 5.14
C LEU A 176 -8.48 -12.19 4.44
N LYS A 177 -8.55 -13.36 5.10
CA LYS A 177 -8.07 -14.62 4.51
C LYS A 177 -8.75 -14.96 3.19
N SER A 178 -10.07 -14.79 3.10
CA SER A 178 -10.82 -15.04 1.86
C SER A 178 -10.45 -14.04 0.75
N ARG A 179 -10.25 -12.76 1.09
CA ARG A 179 -9.78 -11.73 0.13
C ARG A 179 -8.39 -12.07 -0.39
N LEU A 180 -7.46 -12.49 0.47
CA LEU A 180 -6.12 -12.92 0.07
C LEU A 180 -6.14 -14.14 -0.85
N THR A 181 -6.91 -15.16 -0.52
CA THR A 181 -7.05 -16.34 -1.37
C THR A 181 -7.57 -15.97 -2.76
N ARG A 182 -8.58 -15.09 -2.84
CA ARG A 182 -9.10 -14.57 -4.10
C ARG A 182 -8.09 -13.73 -4.86
N ALA A 183 -7.39 -12.81 -4.16
CA ALA A 183 -6.37 -11.96 -4.75
C ALA A 183 -5.23 -12.80 -5.38
N ARG A 184 -4.69 -13.76 -4.63
CA ARG A 184 -3.64 -14.68 -5.10
C ARG A 184 -4.10 -15.53 -6.27
N PHE A 185 -5.34 -16.00 -6.25
CA PHE A 185 -5.92 -16.74 -7.37
C PHE A 185 -5.99 -15.88 -8.65
N LEU A 186 -6.47 -14.65 -8.54
CA LEU A 186 -6.53 -13.71 -9.68
C LEU A 186 -5.13 -13.37 -10.21
N MET A 187 -4.18 -13.09 -9.31
CA MET A 187 -2.78 -12.84 -9.68
C MET A 187 -2.17 -14.03 -10.42
N ARG A 188 -2.37 -15.24 -9.90
CA ARG A 188 -1.88 -16.46 -10.54
C ARG A 188 -2.44 -16.62 -11.95
N ASN A 189 -3.73 -16.43 -12.16
CA ASN A 189 -4.34 -16.54 -13.47
C ASN A 189 -3.80 -15.48 -14.45
N LYS A 190 -3.58 -14.26 -13.99
CA LYS A 190 -2.95 -13.21 -14.82
C LYS A 190 -1.51 -13.57 -15.19
N LEU A 191 -0.73 -14.08 -14.25
CA LEU A 191 0.63 -14.55 -14.50
C LEU A 191 0.66 -15.68 -15.53
N PHE A 192 -0.22 -16.67 -15.43
CA PHE A 192 -0.31 -17.77 -16.42
C PHE A 192 -0.69 -17.24 -17.81
N ASN A 193 -1.64 -16.34 -17.93
CA ASN A 193 -2.04 -15.76 -19.22
C ASN A 193 -0.92 -14.90 -19.85
N HIS A 194 -0.01 -14.33 -19.05
CA HIS A 194 1.17 -13.62 -19.56
C HIS A 194 2.33 -14.57 -19.91
N MET A 195 2.36 -15.77 -19.34
CA MET A 195 3.39 -16.78 -19.64
C MET A 195 3.21 -17.49 -20.99
N ASP A 196 2.06 -17.37 -21.66
CA ASP A 196 1.86 -17.80 -23.05
C ASP A 196 2.66 -16.96 -24.06
N HIS A 197 3.32 -15.88 -23.60
CA HIS A 197 4.40 -15.18 -24.31
C HIS A 197 5.73 -15.37 -23.56
N PRO A 198 6.60 -16.34 -23.95
CA PRO A 198 7.72 -16.82 -23.14
C PRO A 198 8.95 -15.91 -23.18
N SER A 199 8.89 -14.68 -22.71
CA SER A 199 10.09 -13.83 -22.71
C SER A 199 10.54 -13.27 -21.34
N THR A 200 9.82 -13.40 -20.22
CA THR A 200 10.24 -12.58 -19.05
C THR A 200 9.99 -13.14 -17.65
N PHE A 201 9.55 -14.38 -17.40
CA PHE A 201 9.29 -14.78 -16.00
C PHE A 201 10.15 -15.94 -15.50
N SER A 202 11.01 -15.65 -14.51
CA SER A 202 11.78 -16.68 -13.78
C SER A 202 10.88 -17.51 -12.86
N THR A 203 10.94 -18.83 -13.01
CA THR A 203 10.17 -19.85 -12.28
C THR A 203 10.30 -19.78 -10.74
N LYS A 204 11.26 -19.04 -10.22
CA LYS A 204 11.55 -18.90 -8.78
C LYS A 204 10.48 -18.17 -7.98
N TYR A 205 9.79 -17.19 -8.58
CA TYR A 205 8.77 -16.38 -7.90
C TYR A 205 7.43 -17.10 -7.75
N ILE A 206 7.12 -17.99 -8.69
CA ILE A 206 5.86 -18.78 -8.66
C ILE A 206 5.87 -19.79 -7.51
N ALA A 207 7.04 -20.35 -7.20
CA ALA A 207 7.18 -21.34 -6.13
C ALA A 207 6.94 -20.74 -4.72
N SER A 208 7.28 -19.47 -4.48
CA SER A 208 7.07 -18.83 -3.18
C SER A 208 5.63 -18.39 -2.92
N MET A 209 4.80 -18.24 -3.96
CA MET A 209 3.37 -17.90 -3.84
C MET A 209 2.45 -19.13 -3.75
N CYS A 210 2.98 -20.33 -3.99
CA CYS A 210 2.23 -21.61 -3.96
C CYS A 210 2.46 -22.43 -2.68
N ALA A 211 3.38 -22.00 -1.81
CA ALA A 211 3.64 -22.61 -0.50
C ALA A 211 2.89 -21.83 0.60
#